data_939e137fa09ea5f3fdac7ddeb75ac228
#
_entry.id   939e137fa09ea5f3fdac7ddeb75ac228
#
_cell.length_a   1.000
_cell.length_b   1.000
_cell.length_c   1.000
_cell.angle_alpha   90.00
_cell.angle_beta   90.00
_cell.angle_gamma   90.00
#
_symmetry.space_group_name_H-M   'P 1'
#
loop_
_entity.id
_entity.type
_entity.pdbx_description
1 polymer ?
#
loop_
_entity_poly.entity_id
_entity_poly.type
_entity_poly.pdbx_seq_one_letter_code
_entity_poly.pdbx_strand_id
1 'polypeptide(L)'
;GSAFQSVESDFPEVPTLIYDGPFSQHLDGRAPRMLEGLPQVTEEEARQAAAAFLGLRPEVFTLTAQSEGNLPAYGFTAMVDGGQLYIQVTCQGGQILEVFSSRTAGETALSRAEGCEKAAAFLAEKGYANMAPSYFMEQDGVLAINFAPVESGVYCYPDLVQVSVALDTGEIVGFEAAGYLTHHGSRDLPSPTVDTQTAQALVDDSLTVLSHQLALIPPGGGFEVPSHEFKC
;
A
#
# COMPACT_ATOMS: atom_id res chain seq x y z
N GLY A 1 32.78 -0.82 22.51
CA GLY A 1 31.48 -1.50 22.55
C GLY A 1 30.68 -1.14 23.79
N SER A 2 30.48 0.14 24.13
CA SER A 2 29.62 0.48 25.30
C SER A 2 29.01 1.88 25.21
N ALA A 3 28.98 2.50 24.07
CA ALA A 3 28.38 3.83 23.89
C ALA A 3 26.94 3.82 23.35
N PHE A 4 26.46 2.65 22.84
CA PHE A 4 25.11 2.54 22.28
C PHE A 4 24.05 2.04 23.29
N GLN A 5 24.44 1.53 24.45
CA GLN A 5 23.50 1.02 25.46
C GLN A 5 22.99 2.06 26.47
N SER A 6 23.55 3.29 26.47
CA SER A 6 23.16 4.33 27.43
C SER A 6 22.18 5.37 26.87
N VAL A 7 21.81 5.31 25.59
CA VAL A 7 20.88 6.26 24.96
C VAL A 7 19.43 5.82 25.06
N GLU A 8 19.17 4.52 25.29
CA GLU A 8 17.80 3.99 25.36
C GLU A 8 17.07 4.21 26.71
N SER A 9 17.77 4.68 27.75
CA SER A 9 17.18 4.78 29.09
C SER A 9 16.66 6.17 29.49
N ASP A 10 16.80 7.20 28.65
CA ASP A 10 16.47 8.58 29.00
C ASP A 10 15.32 9.22 28.17
N PHE A 11 14.64 8.43 27.34
CA PHE A 11 13.42 8.92 26.71
C PHE A 11 12.20 8.58 27.59
N PRO A 12 11.39 9.59 28.01
CA PRO A 12 10.10 9.33 28.63
C PRO A 12 9.27 8.52 27.63
N GLU A 13 8.44 7.59 28.13
CA GLU A 13 7.61 6.68 27.36
C GLU A 13 6.89 7.35 26.18
N VAL A 14 7.62 7.62 25.12
CA VAL A 14 7.06 7.90 23.82
C VAL A 14 6.62 6.55 23.29
N PRO A 15 5.34 6.38 22.87
CA PRO A 15 4.91 5.14 22.23
C PRO A 15 5.93 4.78 21.16
N THR A 16 6.52 3.60 21.28
CA THR A 16 7.53 3.14 20.32
C THR A 16 6.86 3.15 18.97
N LEU A 17 7.27 4.07 18.10
CA LEU A 17 6.86 4.08 16.69
C LEU A 17 7.48 2.82 16.08
N ILE A 18 6.71 1.73 16.04
CA ILE A 18 7.08 0.56 15.26
C ILE A 18 6.78 0.92 13.80
N TYR A 19 7.67 1.70 13.21
CA TYR A 19 7.69 1.89 11.77
C TYR A 19 8.49 0.73 11.17
N ASP A 20 7.81 -0.37 10.87
CA ASP A 20 8.40 -1.53 10.17
C ASP A 20 8.68 -1.22 8.69
N GLY A 21 8.78 0.05 8.37
CA GLY A 21 8.92 0.51 7.00
C GLY A 21 7.60 0.40 6.21
N PRO A 22 7.65 0.65 4.89
CA PRO A 22 6.48 0.69 4.02
C PRO A 22 5.77 -0.66 3.83
N PHE A 23 6.18 -1.70 4.53
CA PHE A 23 5.65 -3.07 4.46
C PHE A 23 5.01 -3.56 5.77
N SER A 24 4.85 -2.69 6.77
CA SER A 24 4.18 -3.12 8.00
C SER A 24 2.69 -3.32 7.74
N GLN A 25 2.35 -4.53 7.37
CA GLN A 25 0.98 -5.02 7.32
C GLN A 25 0.52 -5.40 8.75
N HIS A 26 0.64 -4.50 9.70
CA HIS A 26 -0.07 -4.63 10.95
C HIS A 26 -1.55 -4.36 10.66
N LEU A 27 -2.21 -5.39 10.13
CA LEU A 27 -3.66 -5.46 10.10
C LEU A 27 -4.09 -5.55 11.57
N ASP A 28 -4.23 -4.40 12.20
CA ASP A 28 -4.93 -4.28 13.48
C ASP A 28 -6.24 -5.01 13.30
N GLY A 29 -6.63 -5.94 14.16
CA GLY A 29 -7.86 -6.71 14.02
C GLY A 29 -9.16 -5.88 13.92
N ARG A 30 -9.09 -4.72 13.29
CA ARG A 30 -10.19 -3.80 12.98
C ARG A 30 -11.00 -4.32 11.81
N ALA A 31 -12.32 -4.13 11.88
CA ALA A 31 -13.19 -4.36 10.74
C ALA A 31 -12.75 -3.45 9.57
N PRO A 32 -12.66 -3.99 8.34
CA PRO A 32 -12.25 -3.23 7.16
C PRO A 32 -13.24 -2.11 6.84
N ARG A 33 -12.80 -0.85 6.97
CA ARG A 33 -13.68 0.32 6.80
C ARG A 33 -14.31 0.42 5.42
N MET A 34 -13.54 0.10 4.37
CA MET A 34 -14.04 0.15 2.99
C MET A 34 -15.05 -0.94 2.65
N LEU A 35 -15.14 -1.99 3.48
CA LEU A 35 -16.09 -3.10 3.28
C LEU A 35 -17.32 -2.98 4.16
N GLU A 36 -17.34 -2.04 5.12
CA GLU A 36 -18.42 -1.88 6.07
C GLU A 36 -19.75 -1.61 5.36
N GLY A 37 -20.78 -2.40 5.70
CA GLY A 37 -22.10 -2.28 5.10
C GLY A 37 -22.24 -2.83 3.68
N LEU A 38 -21.17 -3.28 3.04
CA LEU A 38 -21.25 -3.91 1.72
C LEU A 38 -21.80 -5.35 1.83
N PRO A 39 -22.54 -5.83 0.82
CA PRO A 39 -23.08 -7.19 0.83
C PRO A 39 -21.98 -8.24 0.64
N GLN A 40 -22.26 -9.46 1.08
CA GLN A 40 -21.48 -10.62 0.68
C GLN A 40 -21.69 -10.91 -0.80
N VAL A 41 -20.62 -11.25 -1.50
CA VAL A 41 -20.67 -11.66 -2.90
C VAL A 41 -20.47 -13.18 -3.03
N THR A 42 -21.05 -13.73 -4.06
CA THR A 42 -20.84 -15.14 -4.43
C THR A 42 -19.48 -15.33 -5.10
N GLU A 43 -19.01 -16.58 -5.19
CA GLU A 43 -17.82 -16.93 -5.96
C GLU A 43 -17.90 -16.43 -7.40
N GLU A 44 -19.06 -16.55 -8.04
CA GLU A 44 -19.25 -16.11 -9.43
C GLU A 44 -19.18 -14.58 -9.57
N GLU A 45 -19.76 -13.82 -8.65
CA GLU A 45 -19.66 -12.36 -8.63
C GLU A 45 -18.21 -11.92 -8.38
N ALA A 46 -17.48 -12.61 -7.50
CA ALA A 46 -16.06 -12.35 -7.28
C ALA A 46 -15.21 -12.67 -8.52
N ARG A 47 -15.52 -13.75 -9.24
CA ARG A 47 -14.87 -14.11 -10.51
C ARG A 47 -15.10 -13.04 -11.58
N GLN A 48 -16.32 -12.51 -11.67
CA GLN A 48 -16.64 -11.38 -12.57
C GLN A 48 -15.86 -10.12 -12.20
N ALA A 49 -15.72 -9.82 -10.89
CA ALA A 49 -14.92 -8.68 -10.42
C ALA A 49 -13.43 -8.84 -10.79
N ALA A 50 -12.86 -10.03 -10.61
CA ALA A 50 -11.49 -10.36 -11.03
C ALA A 50 -11.30 -10.16 -12.54
N ALA A 51 -12.23 -10.67 -13.33
CA ALA A 51 -12.23 -10.55 -14.79
C ALA A 51 -12.28 -9.08 -15.25
N ALA A 52 -13.18 -8.29 -14.67
CA ALA A 52 -13.33 -6.88 -14.99
C ALA A 52 -12.07 -6.08 -14.62
N PHE A 53 -11.46 -6.37 -13.47
CA PHE A 53 -10.26 -5.67 -13.01
C PHE A 53 -9.07 -5.92 -13.93
N LEU A 54 -8.86 -7.16 -14.37
CA LEU A 54 -7.72 -7.56 -15.20
C LEU A 54 -7.99 -7.46 -16.71
N GLY A 55 -9.23 -7.17 -17.12
CA GLY A 55 -9.60 -7.13 -18.53
C GLY A 55 -9.58 -8.50 -19.22
N LEU A 56 -9.83 -9.56 -18.45
CA LEU A 56 -9.84 -10.94 -18.90
C LEU A 56 -11.27 -11.50 -18.90
N ARG A 57 -11.46 -12.66 -19.57
CA ARG A 57 -12.75 -13.36 -19.52
C ARG A 57 -12.90 -14.13 -18.21
N PRO A 58 -14.10 -14.17 -17.59
CA PRO A 58 -14.31 -14.88 -16.33
C PRO A 58 -13.94 -16.37 -16.35
N GLU A 59 -14.11 -17.02 -17.49
CA GLU A 59 -13.88 -18.47 -17.66
C GLU A 59 -12.41 -18.87 -17.50
N VAL A 60 -11.47 -17.92 -17.59
CA VAL A 60 -10.04 -18.21 -17.41
C VAL A 60 -9.66 -18.38 -15.94
N PHE A 61 -10.52 -17.92 -15.01
CA PHE A 61 -10.26 -17.94 -13.59
C PHE A 61 -10.79 -19.23 -12.93
N THR A 62 -9.92 -19.92 -12.24
CA THR A 62 -10.24 -21.11 -11.42
C THR A 62 -10.10 -20.73 -9.96
N LEU A 63 -11.13 -21.02 -9.14
CA LEU A 63 -11.03 -20.86 -7.68
C LEU A 63 -10.00 -21.87 -7.14
N THR A 64 -8.99 -21.38 -6.47
CA THR A 64 -7.90 -22.20 -5.93
C THR A 64 -7.71 -22.04 -4.42
N ALA A 65 -8.27 -20.99 -3.83
CA ALA A 65 -8.19 -20.74 -2.41
C ALA A 65 -9.42 -19.95 -1.91
N GLN A 66 -9.68 -20.07 -0.62
CA GLN A 66 -10.55 -19.16 0.11
C GLN A 66 -9.86 -18.85 1.43
N SER A 67 -9.60 -17.58 1.68
CA SER A 67 -8.99 -17.13 2.92
C SER A 67 -10.04 -16.70 3.94
N GLU A 68 -9.68 -16.87 5.20
CA GLU A 68 -10.42 -16.39 6.36
C GLU A 68 -9.63 -15.27 7.05
N GLY A 69 -10.16 -14.69 8.10
CA GLY A 69 -9.51 -13.62 8.86
C GLY A 69 -10.21 -12.26 8.69
N ASN A 70 -9.45 -11.16 8.81
CA ASN A 70 -10.02 -9.81 8.76
C ASN A 70 -10.53 -9.40 7.38
N LEU A 71 -9.94 -9.97 6.31
CA LEU A 71 -10.32 -9.75 4.92
C LEU A 71 -10.58 -11.10 4.24
N PRO A 72 -11.71 -11.78 4.54
CA PRO A 72 -12.04 -13.02 3.87
C PRO A 72 -12.14 -12.80 2.36
N ALA A 73 -11.51 -13.67 1.58
CA ALA A 73 -11.43 -13.52 0.13
C ALA A 73 -11.46 -14.83 -0.63
N TYR A 74 -11.98 -14.78 -1.86
CA TYR A 74 -11.83 -15.82 -2.86
C TYR A 74 -10.51 -15.63 -3.61
N GLY A 75 -9.71 -16.67 -3.72
CA GLY A 75 -8.46 -16.69 -4.47
C GLY A 75 -8.62 -17.43 -5.79
N PHE A 76 -8.38 -16.76 -6.89
CA PHE A 76 -8.45 -17.31 -8.23
C PHE A 76 -7.08 -17.36 -8.88
N THR A 77 -6.87 -18.36 -9.74
CA THR A 77 -5.73 -18.44 -10.64
C THR A 77 -6.17 -18.43 -12.09
N ALA A 78 -5.35 -17.83 -12.94
CA ALA A 78 -5.51 -17.87 -14.38
C ALA A 78 -4.16 -18.10 -15.06
N MET A 79 -4.13 -18.90 -16.12
CA MET A 79 -2.95 -19.04 -16.98
C MET A 79 -3.04 -18.00 -18.08
N VAL A 80 -2.00 -17.18 -18.19
CA VAL A 80 -1.87 -16.13 -19.22
C VAL A 80 -0.54 -16.27 -19.91
N ASP A 81 -0.37 -15.58 -21.05
CA ASP A 81 0.93 -15.52 -21.73
C ASP A 81 2.00 -14.96 -20.77
N GLY A 82 3.07 -15.70 -20.58
CA GLY A 82 4.17 -15.33 -19.69
C GLY A 82 4.10 -15.88 -18.26
N GLY A 83 3.00 -16.50 -17.83
CA GLY A 83 2.94 -17.12 -16.51
C GLY A 83 1.55 -17.33 -15.94
N GLN A 84 1.50 -17.48 -14.63
CA GLN A 84 0.28 -17.63 -13.85
C GLN A 84 -0.07 -16.32 -13.16
N LEU A 85 -1.32 -15.92 -13.26
CA LEU A 85 -1.91 -14.86 -12.44
C LEU A 85 -2.62 -15.45 -11.24
N TYR A 86 -2.45 -14.80 -10.10
CA TYR A 86 -3.22 -15.03 -8.89
C TYR A 86 -3.93 -13.73 -8.51
N ILE A 87 -5.21 -13.81 -8.15
CA ILE A 87 -5.99 -12.65 -7.71
C ILE A 87 -6.89 -13.02 -6.54
N GLN A 88 -6.91 -12.17 -5.53
CA GLN A 88 -7.84 -12.27 -4.40
C GLN A 88 -8.92 -11.19 -4.49
N VAL A 89 -10.16 -11.62 -4.26
CA VAL A 89 -11.34 -10.77 -4.25
C VAL A 89 -12.06 -10.96 -2.91
N THR A 90 -12.32 -9.87 -2.19
CA THR A 90 -12.96 -9.95 -0.87
C THR A 90 -14.36 -10.58 -0.96
N CYS A 91 -14.69 -11.44 0.00
CA CYS A 91 -16.02 -12.03 0.12
C CYS A 91 -17.10 -10.99 0.41
N GLN A 92 -16.75 -9.92 1.10
CA GLN A 92 -17.62 -8.77 1.33
C GLN A 92 -17.27 -7.66 0.34
N GLY A 93 -18.24 -7.19 -0.43
CA GLY A 93 -18.11 -6.08 -1.37
C GLY A 93 -17.40 -6.40 -2.68
N GLY A 94 -16.80 -7.60 -2.85
CA GLY A 94 -16.16 -7.99 -4.11
C GLY A 94 -14.99 -7.09 -4.53
N GLN A 95 -14.24 -6.55 -3.56
CA GLN A 95 -13.11 -5.66 -3.82
C GLN A 95 -11.84 -6.46 -4.12
N ILE A 96 -11.01 -5.94 -5.01
CA ILE A 96 -9.72 -6.58 -5.31
C ILE A 96 -8.75 -6.32 -4.15
N LEU A 97 -8.29 -7.41 -3.55
CA LEU A 97 -7.37 -7.38 -2.41
C LEU A 97 -5.91 -7.46 -2.87
N GLU A 98 -5.63 -8.42 -3.76
CA GLU A 98 -4.27 -8.70 -4.21
C GLU A 98 -4.28 -9.23 -5.65
N VAL A 99 -3.26 -8.86 -6.41
CA VAL A 99 -2.90 -9.48 -7.70
C VAL A 99 -1.43 -9.80 -7.69
N PHE A 100 -1.06 -10.98 -8.14
CA PHE A 100 0.31 -11.41 -8.32
C PHE A 100 0.47 -12.14 -9.65
N SER A 101 1.49 -11.78 -10.44
CA SER A 101 1.92 -12.49 -11.64
C SER A 101 3.24 -13.23 -11.38
N SER A 102 3.29 -14.50 -11.76
CA SER A 102 4.53 -15.28 -11.72
C SER A 102 5.47 -15.00 -12.89
N ARG A 103 5.12 -14.05 -13.76
CA ARG A 103 5.95 -13.63 -14.89
C ARG A 103 7.30 -13.12 -14.39
N THR A 104 8.37 -13.60 -15.00
CA THR A 104 9.72 -13.06 -14.78
C THR A 104 9.95 -11.89 -15.73
N ALA A 105 10.40 -10.74 -15.22
CA ALA A 105 10.75 -9.61 -16.04
C ALA A 105 12.00 -9.92 -16.89
N GLY A 106 12.00 -9.41 -18.10
CA GLY A 106 13.14 -9.48 -19.02
C GLY A 106 14.16 -8.38 -18.76
N GLU A 107 14.92 -8.02 -19.80
CA GLU A 107 15.88 -6.92 -19.72
C GLU A 107 15.16 -5.58 -19.50
N THR A 108 15.62 -4.81 -18.51
CA THR A 108 15.03 -3.50 -18.17
C THR A 108 15.11 -2.53 -19.34
N ALA A 109 13.96 -2.03 -19.76
CA ALA A 109 13.80 -1.07 -20.87
C ALA A 109 13.24 0.28 -20.40
N LEU A 110 12.56 0.31 -19.24
CA LEU A 110 11.93 1.50 -18.67
C LEU A 110 12.73 2.01 -17.47
N SER A 111 12.76 3.32 -17.33
CA SER A 111 13.28 3.98 -16.14
C SER A 111 12.30 3.82 -14.97
N ARG A 112 12.78 4.06 -13.76
CA ARG A 112 11.95 4.12 -12.54
C ARG A 112 10.81 5.15 -12.68
N ALA A 113 11.08 6.32 -13.27
CA ALA A 113 10.08 7.35 -13.48
C ALA A 113 8.94 6.87 -14.40
N GLU A 114 9.28 6.25 -15.52
CA GLU A 114 8.30 5.68 -16.45
C GLU A 114 7.51 4.54 -15.81
N GLY A 115 8.15 3.68 -15.01
CA GLY A 115 7.47 2.66 -14.20
C GLY A 115 6.48 3.26 -13.21
N CYS A 116 6.86 4.35 -12.53
CA CYS A 116 5.99 5.06 -11.61
C CYS A 116 4.78 5.68 -12.31
N GLU A 117 4.98 6.28 -13.50
CA GLU A 117 3.87 6.82 -14.30
C GLU A 117 2.89 5.73 -14.74
N LYS A 118 3.37 4.55 -15.12
CA LYS A 118 2.54 3.38 -15.45
C LYS A 118 1.69 2.93 -14.25
N ALA A 119 2.30 2.83 -13.07
CA ALA A 119 1.60 2.45 -11.85
C ALA A 119 0.54 3.49 -11.43
N ALA A 120 0.87 4.78 -11.52
CA ALA A 120 -0.07 5.86 -11.20
C ALA A 120 -1.26 5.88 -12.19
N ALA A 121 -1.01 5.69 -13.48
CA ALA A 121 -2.06 5.59 -14.48
C ALA A 121 -2.98 4.39 -14.24
N PHE A 122 -2.41 3.23 -13.87
CA PHE A 122 -3.17 2.04 -13.50
C PHE A 122 -4.08 2.33 -12.30
N LEU A 123 -3.57 2.93 -11.22
CA LEU A 123 -4.38 3.26 -10.05
C LEU A 123 -5.53 4.21 -10.39
N ALA A 124 -5.25 5.24 -11.20
CA ALA A 124 -6.30 6.17 -11.66
C ALA A 124 -7.38 5.46 -12.49
N GLU A 125 -6.99 4.55 -13.39
CA GLU A 125 -7.93 3.72 -14.17
C GLU A 125 -8.80 2.84 -13.27
N LYS A 126 -8.22 2.28 -12.20
CA LYS A 126 -8.95 1.43 -11.24
C LYS A 126 -9.74 2.22 -10.19
N GLY A 127 -9.77 3.54 -10.28
CA GLY A 127 -10.59 4.41 -9.43
C GLY A 127 -9.94 4.84 -8.11
N TYR A 128 -8.64 4.59 -7.93
CA TYR A 128 -7.87 5.09 -6.79
C TYR A 128 -7.45 6.54 -7.06
N ALA A 129 -8.18 7.48 -6.47
CA ALA A 129 -7.92 8.91 -6.65
C ALA A 129 -6.90 9.46 -5.64
N ASN A 130 -6.21 10.55 -6.01
CA ASN A 130 -5.29 11.29 -5.14
C ASN A 130 -4.20 10.44 -4.49
N MET A 131 -3.70 9.44 -5.22
CA MET A 131 -2.61 8.58 -4.77
C MET A 131 -1.26 9.19 -5.12
N ALA A 132 -0.37 9.30 -4.14
CA ALA A 132 0.99 9.78 -4.35
C ALA A 132 2.02 8.71 -4.00
N PRO A 133 3.09 8.55 -4.79
CA PRO A 133 4.13 7.59 -4.51
C PRO A 133 4.90 8.00 -3.24
N SER A 134 5.14 7.04 -2.34
CA SER A 134 5.82 7.27 -1.08
C SER A 134 7.14 6.52 -0.95
N TYR A 135 7.21 5.31 -1.49
CA TYR A 135 8.38 4.45 -1.39
C TYR A 135 8.52 3.57 -2.63
N PHE A 136 9.78 3.25 -2.97
CA PHE A 136 10.14 2.44 -4.13
C PHE A 136 11.09 1.33 -3.72
N MET A 137 10.89 0.15 -4.26
CA MET A 137 11.83 -0.96 -4.21
C MET A 137 11.96 -1.55 -5.60
N GLU A 138 13.19 -1.73 -6.08
CA GLU A 138 13.47 -2.33 -7.37
C GLU A 138 14.28 -3.60 -7.17
N GLN A 139 13.78 -4.70 -7.69
CA GLN A 139 14.44 -6.00 -7.62
C GLN A 139 14.08 -6.83 -8.86
N ASP A 140 15.09 -7.47 -9.46
CA ASP A 140 14.93 -8.41 -10.57
C ASP A 140 14.09 -7.85 -11.74
N GLY A 141 14.29 -6.56 -12.09
CA GLY A 141 13.56 -5.89 -13.16
C GLY A 141 12.11 -5.53 -12.84
N VAL A 142 11.70 -5.67 -11.59
CA VAL A 142 10.36 -5.26 -11.10
C VAL A 142 10.51 -4.08 -10.15
N LEU A 143 9.73 -3.04 -10.39
CA LEU A 143 9.61 -1.86 -9.55
C LEU A 143 8.32 -1.96 -8.71
N ALA A 144 8.45 -2.16 -7.41
CA ALA A 144 7.36 -2.07 -6.45
C ALA A 144 7.27 -0.65 -5.90
N ILE A 145 6.08 -0.07 -5.94
CA ILE A 145 5.81 1.30 -5.52
C ILE A 145 4.67 1.30 -4.53
N ASN A 146 4.89 1.89 -3.36
CA ASN A 146 3.82 2.17 -2.41
C ASN A 146 3.24 3.55 -2.70
N PHE A 147 1.93 3.60 -2.83
CA PHE A 147 1.16 4.83 -2.98
C PHE A 147 0.33 5.08 -1.73
N ALA A 148 0.37 6.31 -1.23
CA ALA A 148 -0.48 6.76 -0.15
C ALA A 148 -1.56 7.70 -0.69
N PRO A 149 -2.81 7.60 -0.24
CA PRO A 149 -3.80 8.65 -0.48
C PRO A 149 -3.33 9.96 0.16
N VAL A 150 -3.57 11.07 -0.53
CA VAL A 150 -3.29 12.40 -0.02
C VAL A 150 -4.60 13.12 0.24
N GLU A 151 -4.92 13.37 1.51
CA GLU A 151 -6.12 14.07 1.96
C GLU A 151 -5.73 15.39 2.58
N SER A 152 -6.22 16.50 2.04
CA SER A 152 -5.90 17.86 2.53
C SER A 152 -4.39 18.13 2.66
N GLY A 153 -3.56 17.54 1.79
CA GLY A 153 -2.11 17.67 1.82
C GLY A 153 -1.39 16.75 2.81
N VAL A 154 -2.12 15.83 3.47
CA VAL A 154 -1.57 14.83 4.40
C VAL A 154 -1.49 13.47 3.73
N TYR A 155 -0.33 12.84 3.75
CA TYR A 155 -0.10 11.49 3.25
C TYR A 155 -0.61 10.46 4.25
N CYS A 156 -1.62 9.67 3.87
CA CYS A 156 -2.25 8.69 4.75
C CYS A 156 -1.56 7.33 4.62
N TYR A 157 -0.49 7.11 5.36
CA TYR A 157 0.29 5.86 5.31
C TYR A 157 -0.44 4.59 5.78
N PRO A 158 -1.45 4.62 6.68
CA PRO A 158 -2.24 3.43 6.95
C PRO A 158 -2.96 2.86 5.72
N ASP A 159 -3.23 3.70 4.72
CA ASP A 159 -4.06 3.39 3.55
C ASP A 159 -3.22 3.05 2.31
N LEU A 160 -2.02 2.51 2.48
CA LEU A 160 -1.14 2.20 1.35
C LEU A 160 -1.76 1.22 0.37
N VAL A 161 -1.51 1.48 -0.92
CA VAL A 161 -1.67 0.53 -2.02
C VAL A 161 -0.30 0.31 -2.64
N GLN A 162 0.08 -0.95 -2.86
CA GLN A 162 1.31 -1.28 -3.56
C GLN A 162 0.99 -1.69 -4.99
N VAL A 163 1.78 -1.18 -5.94
CA VAL A 163 1.74 -1.58 -7.35
C VAL A 163 3.13 -2.02 -7.78
N SER A 164 3.23 -3.18 -8.45
CA SER A 164 4.49 -3.69 -9.00
C SER A 164 4.44 -3.66 -10.52
N VAL A 165 5.48 -3.08 -11.12
CA VAL A 165 5.61 -2.88 -12.57
C VAL A 165 6.84 -3.64 -13.07
N ALA A 166 6.68 -4.45 -14.09
CA ALA A 166 7.81 -5.05 -14.79
C ALA A 166 8.46 -4.00 -15.72
N LEU A 167 9.73 -3.67 -15.47
CA LEU A 167 10.43 -2.60 -16.16
C LEU A 167 10.88 -2.95 -17.59
N ASP A 168 10.68 -4.17 -18.05
CA ASP A 168 10.90 -4.56 -19.45
C ASP A 168 9.78 -4.09 -20.38
N THR A 169 8.52 -4.14 -19.93
CA THR A 169 7.34 -3.83 -20.72
C THR A 169 6.44 -2.74 -20.15
N GLY A 170 6.54 -2.48 -18.83
CA GLY A 170 5.61 -1.62 -18.11
C GLY A 170 4.31 -2.33 -17.71
N GLU A 171 4.27 -3.66 -17.81
CA GLU A 171 3.13 -4.46 -17.36
C GLU A 171 3.01 -4.43 -15.85
N ILE A 172 1.76 -4.33 -15.35
CA ILE A 172 1.48 -4.44 -13.93
C ILE A 172 1.51 -5.93 -13.55
N VAL A 173 2.46 -6.31 -12.71
CA VAL A 173 2.69 -7.68 -12.26
C VAL A 173 2.32 -7.93 -10.80
N GLY A 174 1.94 -6.86 -10.09
CA GLY A 174 1.50 -6.95 -8.70
C GLY A 174 0.63 -5.77 -8.31
N PHE A 175 -0.30 -6.04 -7.40
CA PHE A 175 -1.18 -5.06 -6.77
C PHE A 175 -1.56 -5.57 -5.39
N GLU A 176 -1.56 -4.70 -4.39
CA GLU A 176 -1.95 -5.04 -3.02
C GLU A 176 -2.66 -3.84 -2.39
N ALA A 177 -3.84 -4.05 -1.80
CA ALA A 177 -4.69 -2.99 -1.27
C ALA A 177 -5.24 -3.28 0.14
N ALA A 178 -4.67 -4.22 0.90
CA ALA A 178 -5.18 -4.58 2.24
C ALA A 178 -5.20 -3.37 3.18
N GLY A 179 -4.15 -2.55 3.18
CA GLY A 179 -4.08 -1.33 3.98
C GLY A 179 -5.19 -0.35 3.61
N TYR A 180 -5.38 -0.10 2.33
CA TYR A 180 -6.45 0.77 1.82
C TYR A 180 -7.84 0.26 2.21
N LEU A 181 -8.14 -1.02 1.96
CA LEU A 181 -9.44 -1.61 2.29
C LEU A 181 -9.74 -1.60 3.79
N THR A 182 -8.71 -1.74 4.62
CA THR A 182 -8.85 -1.77 6.08
C THR A 182 -9.02 -0.38 6.68
N HIS A 183 -8.25 0.61 6.23
CA HIS A 183 -8.13 1.88 6.95
C HIS A 183 -8.74 3.09 6.24
N HIS A 184 -8.84 3.04 4.87
CA HIS A 184 -9.31 4.20 4.11
C HIS A 184 -10.74 4.57 4.45
N GLY A 185 -10.97 5.86 4.57
CA GLY A 185 -12.29 6.43 4.86
C GLY A 185 -12.17 7.87 5.30
N SER A 186 -13.32 8.51 5.45
CA SER A 186 -13.38 9.91 5.91
C SER A 186 -12.68 10.06 7.27
N ARG A 187 -11.79 11.04 7.37
CA ARG A 187 -11.05 11.40 8.57
C ARG A 187 -11.25 12.87 8.89
N ASP A 188 -11.37 13.18 10.17
CA ASP A 188 -11.16 14.53 10.67
C ASP A 188 -9.66 14.66 10.98
N LEU A 189 -8.92 15.30 10.07
CA LEU A 189 -7.48 15.47 10.22
C LEU A 189 -7.23 16.80 10.95
N PRO A 190 -6.90 16.76 12.25
CA PRO A 190 -6.59 17.97 12.99
C PRO A 190 -5.30 18.61 12.43
N SER A 191 -5.24 19.91 12.47
CA SER A 191 -3.99 20.63 12.14
C SER A 191 -2.87 20.15 13.07
N PRO A 192 -1.62 19.99 12.56
CA PRO A 192 -0.49 19.63 13.40
C PRO A 192 -0.35 20.60 14.56
N THR A 193 -0.12 20.09 15.77
CA THR A 193 0.10 20.90 16.97
C THR A 193 1.50 21.54 17.01
N VAL A 194 2.44 20.99 16.24
CA VAL A 194 3.79 21.50 16.04
C VAL A 194 3.87 22.07 14.64
N ASP A 195 4.39 23.27 14.48
CA ASP A 195 4.64 23.85 13.16
C ASP A 195 5.89 23.24 12.49
N THR A 196 5.97 23.37 11.17
CA THR A 196 7.09 22.82 10.37
C THR A 196 8.46 23.32 10.84
N GLN A 197 8.58 24.58 11.21
CA GLN A 197 9.86 25.18 11.61
C GLN A 197 10.35 24.58 12.94
N THR A 198 9.44 24.43 13.89
CA THR A 198 9.72 23.79 15.19
C THR A 198 10.08 22.32 15.00
N ALA A 199 9.35 21.59 14.14
CA ALA A 199 9.65 20.20 13.84
C ALA A 199 11.01 20.04 13.13
N GLN A 200 11.32 20.91 12.17
CA GLN A 200 12.60 20.88 11.46
C GLN A 200 13.80 21.17 12.39
N ALA A 201 13.63 21.98 13.41
CA ALA A 201 14.67 22.26 14.39
C ALA A 201 15.04 21.04 15.26
N LEU A 202 14.24 19.97 15.22
CA LEU A 202 14.53 18.70 15.90
C LEU A 202 15.30 17.70 15.01
N VAL A 203 15.45 17.99 13.73
CA VAL A 203 16.28 17.17 12.82
C VAL A 203 17.76 17.43 13.17
N ASP A 204 18.55 16.35 13.24
CA ASP A 204 19.97 16.43 13.54
C ASP A 204 20.71 17.32 12.52
N ASP A 205 21.54 18.25 13.00
CA ASP A 205 22.26 19.22 12.18
C ASP A 205 23.23 18.59 11.16
N SER A 206 23.59 17.31 11.34
CA SER A 206 24.41 16.55 10.39
C SER A 206 23.62 16.06 9.17
N LEU A 207 22.31 16.15 9.18
CA LEU A 207 21.42 15.71 8.12
C LEU A 207 20.99 16.88 7.23
N THR A 208 20.94 16.64 5.94
CA THR A 208 20.38 17.60 4.98
C THR A 208 18.95 17.23 4.65
N VAL A 209 18.01 18.10 5.02
CA VAL A 209 16.60 17.90 4.67
C VAL A 209 16.39 18.05 3.17
N LEU A 210 16.00 16.98 2.49
CA LEU A 210 15.74 16.93 1.05
C LEU A 210 14.28 17.30 0.74
N SER A 211 13.35 16.83 1.58
CA SER A 211 11.94 17.15 1.44
C SER A 211 11.22 17.06 2.79
N HIS A 212 10.06 17.70 2.86
CA HIS A 212 9.16 17.67 4.01
C HIS A 212 7.73 17.46 3.54
N GLN A 213 6.97 16.65 4.28
CA GLN A 213 5.54 16.48 4.07
C GLN A 213 4.83 16.19 5.39
N LEU A 214 3.51 16.41 5.42
CA LEU A 214 2.66 15.97 6.51
C LEU A 214 2.22 14.53 6.23
N ALA A 215 2.31 13.68 7.23
CA ALA A 215 1.93 12.28 7.11
C ALA A 215 1.10 11.84 8.31
N LEU A 216 0.17 10.92 8.06
CA LEU A 216 -0.55 10.20 9.09
C LEU A 216 0.17 8.86 9.27
N ILE A 217 0.71 8.64 10.45
CA ILE A 217 1.50 7.45 10.77
C ILE A 217 0.70 6.57 11.72
N PRO A 218 0.58 5.24 11.46
CA PRO A 218 0.00 4.29 12.39
C PRO A 218 1.05 3.91 13.44
N PRO A 219 1.00 4.44 14.69
CA PRO A 219 1.77 3.87 15.77
C PRO A 219 1.13 2.56 16.21
N GLY A 220 1.92 1.60 16.66
CA GLY A 220 1.40 0.38 17.28
C GLY A 220 0.45 0.72 18.44
N GLY A 221 -0.82 0.32 18.34
CA GLY A 221 -1.82 0.61 19.40
C GLY A 221 -3.16 1.12 18.90
N GLY A 222 -3.36 1.18 17.58
CA GLY A 222 -4.69 1.37 17.02
C GLY A 222 -5.17 2.82 16.89
N PHE A 223 -4.29 3.81 16.96
CA PHE A 223 -4.57 5.21 16.67
C PHE A 223 -3.61 5.74 15.60
N GLU A 224 -4.01 6.79 14.90
CA GLU A 224 -3.23 7.44 13.85
C GLU A 224 -2.68 8.77 14.37
N VAL A 225 -1.41 9.08 14.07
CA VAL A 225 -0.76 10.32 14.55
C VAL A 225 -0.36 11.19 13.36
N PRO A 226 -0.90 12.42 13.25
CA PRO A 226 -0.39 13.42 12.32
C PRO A 226 1.06 13.78 12.67
N SER A 227 1.95 13.66 11.71
CA SER A 227 3.40 13.82 11.91
C SER A 227 4.02 14.65 10.79
N HIS A 228 5.13 15.33 11.11
CA HIS A 228 6.02 15.89 10.10
C HIS A 228 7.03 14.82 9.67
N GLU A 229 7.04 14.47 8.39
CA GLU A 229 8.03 13.58 7.80
C GLU A 229 9.09 14.41 7.07
N PHE A 230 10.36 14.19 7.42
CA PHE A 230 11.51 14.77 6.74
C PHE A 230 12.31 13.65 6.07
N LYS A 231 12.55 13.79 4.76
CA LYS A 231 13.51 12.93 4.05
C LYS A 231 14.86 13.64 4.04
N CYS A 232 15.88 12.95 4.53
CA CYS A 232 17.25 13.44 4.65
C CYS A 232 18.23 12.61 3.83
#